data_b1c1db174f614cae778cef0006f5e45d
#
_entry.id   b1c1db174f614cae778cef0006f5e45d
#
_cell.length_a   1.000
_cell.length_b   1.000
_cell.length_c   1.000
_cell.angle_alpha   90.00
_cell.angle_beta   90.00
_cell.angle_gamma   90.00
#
_symmetry.space_group_name_H-M   'P 1'
#
loop_
_entity.id
_entity.type
_entity.pdbx_description
1 polymer ?
#
loop_
_entity_poly.entity_id
_entity_poly.type
_entity_poly.pdbx_seq_one_letter_code
_entity_poly.pdbx_strand_id
1 'polypeptide(L)'
;MFNKKTIRDVDLRGKVVLLRADYNVPIEYSEGGEENILNDFRIRSSLPTINYLLENGVRKIIIISHLGRPNSVETLSDLSELEKLPNGKRKFSLRPVFNRLRKILAEDSGRDLNEFKIDFPMNFHTTPIFARTRYLVSMKDADDNYKIEMLENLRFSKDEKANSLEFAEALIQVTGADLFVQDGFGVVHRSHTSTDAIVKKIPSVAGFLLEKEVSTILKALKNPREPFVSIMGGAKISDKLPLIEKFINLSNKMIIGGAIANTFLHWADFKIGKSKIEFGQDEVIEGIIERAHQKFGKNFGADFILPTDVGVGTEFSSNSNRINKNLNGINKNDYILDLGDYSISRLTRAVESAKTIIWNGTVGVSEFENFAKASEAVAAVISQATKNGAISIVGGGDTSSFVLNWIEKNPEVAEFSLISTGGGAALELMSGNSLPGLEILPDK
;
A
#
# COMPACT_ATOMS: atom_id res chain seq x y z
N MET A 1 -1.79 21.02 3.61
CA MET A 1 -1.57 21.14 2.17
C MET A 1 -0.18 20.58 1.91
N PHE A 2 0.05 19.88 0.81
CA PHE A 2 1.40 19.40 0.44
C PHE A 2 2.28 20.61 0.13
N ASN A 3 3.36 20.79 0.87
CA ASN A 3 4.25 21.97 0.78
C ASN A 3 5.66 21.63 0.29
N LYS A 4 5.91 20.37 -0.11
CA LYS A 4 7.23 19.95 -0.58
C LYS A 4 7.41 20.25 -2.07
N LYS A 5 8.65 20.55 -2.47
CA LYS A 5 9.00 20.66 -3.89
C LYS A 5 8.72 19.36 -4.62
N THR A 6 8.21 19.46 -5.84
CA THR A 6 7.88 18.35 -6.73
C THR A 6 8.71 18.41 -8.01
N ILE A 7 8.59 17.40 -8.85
CA ILE A 7 9.22 17.38 -10.16
C ILE A 7 8.79 18.55 -11.07
N ARG A 8 7.69 19.28 -10.75
CA ARG A 8 7.26 20.49 -11.46
C ARG A 8 8.09 21.74 -11.08
N ASP A 9 8.73 21.70 -9.92
CA ASP A 9 9.37 22.87 -9.31
C ASP A 9 10.90 22.94 -9.66
N VAL A 10 11.38 22.07 -10.55
CA VAL A 10 12.81 21.97 -10.96
C VAL A 10 12.99 21.81 -12.45
N ASP A 11 14.14 22.27 -12.98
CA ASP A 11 14.52 21.99 -14.37
C ASP A 11 14.98 20.53 -14.51
N LEU A 12 14.34 19.80 -15.42
CA LEU A 12 14.55 18.37 -15.66
C LEU A 12 15.43 18.08 -16.87
N ARG A 13 15.61 19.05 -17.78
CA ARG A 13 16.29 18.85 -19.06
C ARG A 13 17.74 18.37 -18.89
N GLY A 14 18.05 17.28 -19.57
CA GLY A 14 19.39 16.69 -19.59
C GLY A 14 19.83 16.04 -18.28
N LYS A 15 19.00 16.04 -17.23
CA LYS A 15 19.35 15.44 -15.94
C LYS A 15 19.28 13.92 -15.95
N VAL A 16 20.14 13.30 -15.17
CA VAL A 16 20.02 11.90 -14.74
C VAL A 16 19.25 11.88 -13.44
N VAL A 17 18.07 11.28 -13.47
CA VAL A 17 17.16 11.21 -12.33
C VAL A 17 17.27 9.86 -11.66
N LEU A 18 17.51 9.86 -10.34
CA LEU A 18 17.41 8.68 -9.49
C LEU A 18 16.02 8.64 -8.86
N LEU A 19 15.17 7.75 -9.37
CA LEU A 19 13.76 7.64 -8.97
C LEU A 19 13.56 6.54 -7.93
N ARG A 20 13.14 6.88 -6.72
CA ARG A 20 12.74 5.91 -5.70
C ARG A 20 11.26 5.55 -5.86
N ALA A 21 11.00 4.38 -6.39
CA ALA A 21 9.65 3.80 -6.49
C ALA A 21 9.43 2.71 -5.42
N ASP A 22 8.18 2.45 -5.05
CA ASP A 22 7.82 1.32 -4.21
C ASP A 22 7.26 0.17 -5.04
N TYR A 23 8.14 -0.72 -5.46
CA TYR A 23 7.80 -1.91 -6.24
C TYR A 23 7.78 -3.20 -5.40
N ASN A 24 7.48 -3.07 -4.12
CA ASN A 24 7.26 -4.21 -3.24
C ASN A 24 5.90 -4.86 -3.53
N VAL A 25 5.79 -5.48 -4.69
CA VAL A 25 4.59 -6.16 -5.18
C VAL A 25 4.49 -7.60 -4.65
N PRO A 26 3.28 -8.18 -4.52
CA PRO A 26 3.14 -9.59 -4.19
C PRO A 26 3.59 -10.47 -5.35
N ILE A 27 4.49 -11.41 -5.08
CA ILE A 27 4.97 -12.41 -6.04
C ILE A 27 4.67 -13.79 -5.50
N GLU A 28 4.03 -14.60 -6.35
CA GLU A 28 3.88 -16.04 -6.15
C GLU A 28 5.04 -16.79 -6.82
N TYR A 29 5.56 -17.79 -6.14
CA TYR A 29 6.65 -18.63 -6.63
C TYR A 29 6.11 -20.03 -6.85
N SER A 30 6.20 -20.53 -8.09
CA SER A 30 5.85 -21.93 -8.40
C SER A 30 6.89 -22.91 -7.81
N GLU A 31 6.55 -24.18 -7.74
CA GLU A 31 7.49 -25.24 -7.34
C GLU A 31 8.74 -25.30 -8.25
N GLY A 32 8.60 -24.95 -9.53
CA GLY A 32 9.70 -24.80 -10.49
C GLY A 32 10.51 -23.52 -10.37
N GLY A 33 10.13 -22.61 -9.45
CA GLY A 33 10.78 -21.31 -9.26
C GLY A 33 10.39 -20.25 -10.30
N GLU A 34 9.25 -20.41 -10.96
CA GLU A 34 8.67 -19.35 -11.78
C GLU A 34 8.08 -18.27 -10.89
N GLU A 35 8.20 -17.02 -11.34
CA GLU A 35 7.83 -15.83 -10.58
C GLU A 35 6.63 -15.16 -11.25
N ASN A 36 5.48 -15.13 -10.55
CA ASN A 36 4.25 -14.48 -11.02
C ASN A 36 3.89 -13.30 -10.14
N ILE A 37 3.80 -12.11 -10.73
CA ILE A 37 3.33 -10.90 -10.04
C ILE A 37 1.80 -10.97 -9.95
N LEU A 38 1.29 -11.10 -8.75
CA LEU A 38 -0.15 -11.21 -8.49
C LEU A 38 -0.88 -9.88 -8.67
N ASN A 39 -0.19 -8.75 -8.47
CA ASN A 39 -0.76 -7.42 -8.63
C ASN A 39 0.33 -6.41 -9.00
N ASP A 40 0.12 -5.63 -10.07
CA ASP A 40 1.08 -4.66 -10.59
C ASP A 40 0.70 -3.19 -10.30
N PHE A 41 -0.28 -2.96 -9.46
CA PHE A 41 -0.81 -1.63 -9.16
C PHE A 41 0.27 -0.63 -8.73
N ARG A 42 1.22 -1.05 -7.88
CA ARG A 42 2.34 -0.20 -7.45
C ARG A 42 3.26 0.20 -8.60
N ILE A 43 3.43 -0.71 -9.57
CA ILE A 43 4.23 -0.42 -10.77
C ILE A 43 3.49 0.61 -11.62
N ARG A 44 2.21 0.37 -11.91
CA ARG A 44 1.38 1.30 -12.69
C ARG A 44 1.25 2.67 -12.03
N SER A 45 1.22 2.72 -10.70
CA SER A 45 1.11 3.98 -9.95
C SER A 45 2.30 4.93 -10.13
N SER A 46 3.46 4.43 -10.56
CA SER A 46 4.64 5.26 -10.86
C SER A 46 4.66 5.84 -12.28
N LEU A 47 3.81 5.37 -13.19
CA LEU A 47 3.80 5.80 -14.58
C LEU A 47 3.62 7.32 -14.75
N PRO A 48 2.70 8.00 -14.03
CA PRO A 48 2.57 9.45 -14.18
C PRO A 48 3.86 10.22 -13.92
N THR A 49 4.66 9.78 -12.92
CA THR A 49 5.97 10.37 -12.64
C THR A 49 6.98 10.05 -13.74
N ILE A 50 7.05 8.79 -14.18
CA ILE A 50 7.98 8.34 -15.23
C ILE A 50 7.67 9.07 -16.53
N ASN A 51 6.42 9.12 -16.97
CA ASN A 51 6.02 9.77 -18.22
C ASN A 51 6.34 11.27 -18.19
N TYR A 52 6.02 11.95 -17.09
CA TYR A 52 6.34 13.37 -16.94
C TYR A 52 7.84 13.64 -17.03
N LEU A 53 8.67 12.81 -16.39
CA LEU A 53 10.13 12.94 -16.49
C LEU A 53 10.62 12.77 -17.93
N LEU A 54 10.11 11.78 -18.66
CA LEU A 54 10.46 11.54 -20.08
C LEU A 54 10.03 12.69 -20.99
N GLU A 55 8.80 13.18 -20.83
CA GLU A 55 8.23 14.30 -21.60
C GLU A 55 8.98 15.61 -21.37
N ASN A 56 9.56 15.81 -20.18
CA ASN A 56 10.32 17.01 -19.83
C ASN A 56 11.83 16.89 -20.08
N GLY A 57 12.23 15.92 -20.90
CA GLY A 57 13.57 15.86 -21.50
C GLY A 57 14.68 15.46 -20.54
N VAL A 58 14.39 14.63 -19.53
CA VAL A 58 15.45 13.99 -18.73
C VAL A 58 16.35 13.16 -19.64
N ARG A 59 17.66 13.15 -19.35
CA ARG A 59 18.61 12.32 -20.09
C ARG A 59 18.40 10.84 -19.77
N LYS A 60 18.15 10.52 -18.48
CA LYS A 60 18.01 9.14 -17.99
C LYS A 60 17.20 9.09 -16.69
N ILE A 61 16.41 8.04 -16.52
CA ILE A 61 15.76 7.67 -15.25
C ILE A 61 16.40 6.39 -14.76
N ILE A 62 16.90 6.39 -13.52
CA ILE A 62 17.43 5.20 -12.86
C ILE A 62 16.51 4.90 -11.70
N ILE A 63 15.77 3.79 -11.79
CA ILE A 63 14.80 3.37 -10.78
C ILE A 63 15.49 2.54 -9.71
N ILE A 64 15.26 2.93 -8.46
CA ILE A 64 15.65 2.17 -7.28
C ILE A 64 14.42 1.75 -6.48
N SER A 65 14.42 0.51 -6.03
CA SER A 65 13.32 -0.04 -5.25
C SER A 65 13.78 -1.17 -4.33
N HIS A 66 12.80 -1.75 -3.64
CA HIS A 66 12.98 -2.95 -2.85
C HIS A 66 11.87 -3.97 -3.12
N LEU A 67 12.12 -5.23 -2.81
CA LEU A 67 11.16 -6.31 -2.90
C LEU A 67 11.32 -7.25 -1.69
N GLY A 68 10.23 -7.48 -0.98
CA GLY A 68 10.20 -8.41 0.14
C GLY A 68 11.13 -8.06 1.32
N ARG A 69 11.54 -9.10 2.02
CA ARG A 69 12.46 -9.02 3.17
C ARG A 69 13.58 -10.05 3.00
N PRO A 70 14.48 -9.87 2.04
CA PRO A 70 15.59 -10.78 1.84
C PRO A 70 16.55 -10.75 3.04
N ASN A 71 17.35 -11.82 3.18
CA ASN A 71 18.57 -11.74 3.92
C ASN A 71 19.49 -10.72 3.24
N SER A 72 20.06 -9.82 4.01
CA SER A 72 20.97 -8.79 3.51
C SER A 72 22.42 -9.22 3.74
N VAL A 73 23.30 -8.84 2.81
CA VAL A 73 24.73 -9.15 2.85
C VAL A 73 25.58 -7.90 3.03
N GLU A 74 26.79 -8.07 3.55
CA GLU A 74 27.74 -6.96 3.79
C GLU A 74 28.64 -6.73 2.57
N THR A 75 29.05 -7.79 1.92
CA THR A 75 30.02 -7.73 0.82
C THR A 75 29.55 -8.48 -0.42
N LEU A 76 30.21 -8.24 -1.57
CA LEU A 76 29.93 -8.94 -2.83
C LEU A 76 30.25 -10.44 -2.80
N SER A 77 31.22 -10.85 -1.99
CA SER A 77 31.55 -12.25 -1.79
C SER A 77 30.35 -13.03 -1.23
N ASP A 78 29.51 -12.34 -0.47
CA ASP A 78 28.38 -12.93 0.25
C ASP A 78 27.10 -13.03 -0.61
N LEU A 79 27.10 -12.54 -1.85
CA LEU A 79 25.94 -12.64 -2.75
C LEU A 79 25.53 -14.08 -3.06
N SER A 80 26.43 -15.06 -2.88
CA SER A 80 26.10 -16.49 -2.96
C SER A 80 25.22 -16.98 -1.84
N GLU A 81 25.18 -16.25 -0.70
CA GLU A 81 24.37 -16.53 0.48
C GLU A 81 22.92 -16.07 0.34
N LEU A 82 22.63 -15.23 -0.66
CA LEU A 82 21.27 -14.83 -0.94
C LEU A 82 20.40 -16.02 -1.35
N GLU A 83 19.19 -16.07 -0.78
CA GLU A 83 18.23 -17.13 -1.04
C GLU A 83 17.96 -17.29 -2.55
N LYS A 84 18.06 -18.52 -3.04
CA LYS A 84 17.80 -18.88 -4.44
C LYS A 84 16.53 -19.70 -4.56
N LEU A 85 15.87 -19.52 -5.69
CA LEU A 85 14.75 -20.35 -6.13
C LEU A 85 15.28 -21.69 -6.69
N PRO A 86 14.42 -22.73 -6.83
CA PRO A 86 14.80 -24.01 -7.40
C PRO A 86 15.49 -23.93 -8.78
N ASN A 87 15.11 -22.92 -9.58
CA ASN A 87 15.70 -22.66 -10.90
C ASN A 87 17.05 -21.89 -10.84
N GLY A 88 17.62 -21.69 -9.65
CA GLY A 88 18.89 -21.00 -9.44
C GLY A 88 18.83 -19.48 -9.46
N LYS A 89 17.67 -18.87 -9.77
CA LYS A 89 17.50 -17.42 -9.70
C LYS A 89 17.49 -16.93 -8.24
N ARG A 90 17.87 -15.67 -8.01
CA ARG A 90 17.78 -15.07 -6.68
C ARG A 90 16.32 -14.77 -6.33
N LYS A 91 15.87 -15.27 -5.20
CA LYS A 91 14.59 -14.87 -4.61
C LYS A 91 14.62 -13.38 -4.26
N PHE A 92 13.50 -12.70 -4.40
CA PHE A 92 13.38 -11.24 -4.20
C PHE A 92 14.20 -10.37 -5.17
N SER A 93 14.67 -10.91 -6.30
CA SER A 93 15.21 -10.10 -7.39
C SER A 93 14.13 -9.19 -7.97
N LEU A 94 14.48 -7.95 -8.32
CA LEU A 94 13.57 -7.04 -9.03
C LEU A 94 13.38 -7.38 -10.53
N ARG A 95 14.00 -8.45 -11.01
CA ARG A 95 13.89 -8.86 -12.43
C ARG A 95 12.45 -9.07 -12.91
N PRO A 96 11.57 -9.77 -12.16
CA PRO A 96 10.16 -9.91 -12.57
C PRO A 96 9.44 -8.57 -12.64
N VAL A 97 9.69 -7.70 -11.66
CA VAL A 97 9.14 -6.34 -11.62
C VAL A 97 9.57 -5.52 -12.83
N PHE A 98 10.84 -5.58 -13.15
CA PHE A 98 11.42 -4.95 -14.32
C PHE A 98 10.75 -5.42 -15.63
N ASN A 99 10.61 -6.74 -15.79
CA ASN A 99 9.94 -7.30 -16.97
C ASN A 99 8.48 -6.84 -17.07
N ARG A 100 7.78 -6.71 -15.93
CA ARG A 100 6.40 -6.23 -15.90
C ARG A 100 6.33 -4.74 -16.23
N LEU A 101 7.20 -3.91 -15.64
CA LEU A 101 7.28 -2.48 -15.95
C LEU A 101 7.50 -2.24 -17.46
N ARG A 102 8.40 -3.01 -18.07
CA ARG A 102 8.66 -2.93 -19.51
C ARG A 102 7.40 -3.20 -20.34
N LYS A 103 6.62 -4.23 -19.98
CA LYS A 103 5.34 -4.54 -20.65
C LYS A 103 4.36 -3.37 -20.50
N ILE A 104 4.24 -2.85 -19.29
CA ILE A 104 3.34 -1.72 -18.98
C ILE A 104 3.72 -0.46 -19.78
N LEU A 105 5.02 -0.15 -19.89
CA LEU A 105 5.49 0.99 -20.68
C LEU A 105 5.21 0.82 -22.18
N ALA A 106 5.33 -0.41 -22.70
CA ALA A 106 4.97 -0.73 -24.07
C ALA A 106 3.46 -0.56 -24.32
N GLU A 107 2.64 -1.13 -23.40
CA GLU A 107 1.17 -0.99 -23.43
C GLU A 107 0.75 0.49 -23.40
N ASP A 108 1.31 1.28 -22.49
CA ASP A 108 0.99 2.71 -22.28
C ASP A 108 1.39 3.59 -23.46
N SER A 109 2.55 3.31 -24.07
CA SER A 109 3.06 4.07 -25.22
C SER A 109 2.54 3.62 -26.59
N GLY A 110 1.79 2.50 -26.65
CA GLY A 110 1.35 1.89 -27.90
C GLY A 110 2.48 1.37 -28.79
N ARG A 111 3.67 1.13 -28.25
CA ARG A 111 4.87 0.66 -28.97
C ARG A 111 5.05 -0.85 -28.84
N ASP A 112 5.72 -1.46 -29.82
CA ASP A 112 6.06 -2.88 -29.76
C ASP A 112 7.02 -3.16 -28.58
N LEU A 113 6.75 -4.22 -27.84
CA LEU A 113 7.60 -4.70 -26.75
C LEU A 113 9.06 -4.95 -27.19
N ASN A 114 9.28 -5.30 -28.47
CA ASN A 114 10.60 -5.54 -29.05
C ASN A 114 11.42 -4.27 -29.26
N GLU A 115 10.78 -3.09 -29.27
CA GLU A 115 11.47 -1.79 -29.28
C GLU A 115 12.11 -1.49 -27.92
N PHE A 116 11.63 -2.15 -26.85
CA PHE A 116 12.19 -2.09 -25.51
C PHE A 116 13.23 -3.21 -25.34
N LYS A 117 14.43 -3.04 -25.92
CA LYS A 117 15.52 -4.02 -25.78
C LYS A 117 15.96 -4.14 -24.32
N ILE A 118 16.17 -5.40 -23.89
CA ILE A 118 16.79 -5.71 -22.60
C ILE A 118 18.24 -6.04 -22.88
N ASP A 119 19.16 -5.26 -22.34
CA ASP A 119 20.54 -5.68 -22.23
C ASP A 119 20.91 -5.92 -20.78
N PHE A 120 21.52 -7.09 -20.51
CA PHE A 120 22.13 -7.41 -19.23
C PHE A 120 23.62 -7.12 -19.36
N PRO A 121 24.14 -6.08 -18.74
CA PRO A 121 25.58 -5.95 -18.65
C PRO A 121 26.12 -7.02 -17.71
N MET A 122 26.57 -8.13 -18.28
CA MET A 122 27.20 -9.25 -17.55
C MET A 122 28.67 -9.00 -17.21
N ASN A 123 29.15 -7.78 -17.11
CA ASN A 123 30.54 -7.47 -16.81
C ASN A 123 30.74 -7.04 -15.35
N PHE A 124 31.12 -7.99 -14.55
CA PHE A 124 31.28 -7.98 -13.10
C PHE A 124 32.67 -7.58 -12.63
N HIS A 125 33.28 -6.50 -13.03
CA HIS A 125 34.57 -6.11 -12.48
C HIS A 125 34.61 -4.66 -11.94
N THR A 126 34.98 -4.53 -10.67
CA THR A 126 35.53 -3.34 -10.00
C THR A 126 34.62 -2.24 -9.42
N THR A 127 33.35 -2.45 -9.09
CA THR A 127 32.52 -1.40 -8.46
C THR A 127 31.79 -1.86 -7.19
N PRO A 128 31.42 -0.97 -6.24
CA PRO A 128 30.74 -1.35 -5.00
C PRO A 128 29.48 -2.18 -5.22
N ILE A 129 29.08 -2.91 -4.22
CA ILE A 129 28.17 -4.06 -4.16
C ILE A 129 26.92 -4.02 -5.07
N PHE A 130 26.34 -2.86 -5.32
CA PHE A 130 25.05 -2.72 -6.01
C PHE A 130 25.11 -2.22 -7.44
N ALA A 131 26.21 -1.62 -7.83
CA ALA A 131 26.41 -1.09 -9.18
C ALA A 131 26.54 -2.14 -10.27
N ARG A 132 26.66 -3.41 -9.89
CA ARG A 132 26.98 -4.50 -10.81
C ARG A 132 25.80 -5.24 -11.38
N THR A 133 24.59 -5.06 -10.83
CA THR A 133 23.39 -5.65 -11.39
C THR A 133 22.42 -4.56 -11.76
N ARG A 134 22.61 -3.97 -12.93
CA ARG A 134 21.65 -3.04 -13.54
C ARG A 134 20.74 -3.83 -14.47
N TYR A 135 19.45 -3.66 -14.31
CA TYR A 135 18.50 -4.07 -15.34
C TYR A 135 18.22 -2.85 -16.22
N LEU A 136 18.53 -2.96 -17.49
CA LEU A 136 18.37 -1.86 -18.44
C LEU A 136 17.03 -2.01 -19.17
N VAL A 137 16.15 -1.05 -19.05
CA VAL A 137 15.03 -0.86 -19.96
C VAL A 137 15.41 0.18 -20.97
N SER A 138 15.48 -0.23 -22.22
CA SER A 138 15.81 0.64 -23.33
C SER A 138 14.54 1.22 -23.93
N MET A 139 14.34 2.51 -23.72
CA MET A 139 13.80 3.33 -24.79
C MET A 139 15.03 3.95 -25.49
N LYS A 140 15.41 3.42 -26.66
CA LYS A 140 16.44 4.04 -27.46
C LYS A 140 15.97 5.42 -27.89
N ASP A 141 16.75 6.46 -27.56
CA ASP A 141 16.72 7.68 -28.30
C ASP A 141 17.51 7.51 -29.61
N ALA A 142 17.52 8.56 -30.44
CA ALA A 142 18.24 8.57 -31.72
C ALA A 142 19.75 8.27 -31.59
N ASP A 143 20.31 8.40 -30.39
CA ASP A 143 21.73 8.22 -30.07
C ASP A 143 22.04 6.86 -29.39
N ASP A 144 21.11 5.91 -29.44
CA ASP A 144 21.27 4.54 -28.88
C ASP A 144 21.44 4.45 -27.35
N ASN A 145 21.08 5.50 -26.58
CA ASN A 145 21.16 5.55 -25.13
C ASN A 145 19.90 5.02 -24.47
N TYR A 146 20.08 4.30 -23.35
CA TYR A 146 18.97 3.82 -22.52
C TYR A 146 18.41 4.94 -21.67
N LYS A 147 17.11 5.24 -21.82
CA LYS A 147 16.45 6.29 -21.02
C LYS A 147 15.98 5.82 -19.64
N ILE A 148 15.67 4.53 -19.47
CA ILE A 148 15.24 3.97 -18.19
C ILE A 148 16.16 2.80 -17.81
N GLU A 149 16.67 2.85 -16.60
CA GLU A 149 17.42 1.77 -15.97
C GLU A 149 16.78 1.40 -14.64
N MET A 150 16.95 0.17 -14.17
CA MET A 150 16.55 -0.25 -12.82
C MET A 150 17.71 -0.95 -12.13
N LEU A 151 18.00 -0.56 -10.89
CA LEU A 151 18.96 -1.26 -10.06
C LEU A 151 18.29 -2.46 -9.38
N GLU A 152 19.09 -3.43 -8.96
CA GLU A 152 18.64 -4.59 -8.19
C GLU A 152 18.14 -4.16 -6.81
N ASN A 153 17.43 -5.07 -6.13
CA ASN A 153 16.81 -4.88 -4.82
C ASN A 153 17.78 -4.29 -3.80
N LEU A 154 17.54 -3.04 -3.38
CA LEU A 154 18.40 -2.34 -2.43
C LEU A 154 18.52 -3.06 -1.08
N ARG A 155 17.49 -3.85 -0.69
CA ARG A 155 17.50 -4.61 0.55
C ARG A 155 18.43 -5.82 0.54
N PHE A 156 19.09 -6.12 -0.55
CA PHE A 156 20.22 -7.04 -0.53
C PHE A 156 21.44 -6.45 0.21
N SER A 157 21.53 -5.12 0.36
CA SER A 157 22.52 -4.50 1.26
C SER A 157 21.95 -4.24 2.65
N LYS A 158 22.76 -4.50 3.67
CA LYS A 158 22.49 -4.05 5.04
C LYS A 158 22.44 -2.53 5.16
N ASP A 159 23.24 -1.84 4.34
CA ASP A 159 23.39 -0.38 4.35
C ASP A 159 22.08 0.34 4.02
N GLU A 160 21.19 -0.27 3.21
CA GLU A 160 19.88 0.31 2.93
C GLU A 160 19.08 0.57 4.21
N LYS A 161 18.98 -0.43 5.08
CA LYS A 161 18.24 -0.29 6.35
C LYS A 161 19.03 0.49 7.42
N ALA A 162 20.34 0.52 7.31
CA ALA A 162 21.23 1.24 8.22
C ALA A 162 21.23 2.76 7.99
N ASN A 163 20.57 3.24 6.93
CA ASN A 163 20.55 4.66 6.56
C ASN A 163 21.97 5.22 6.35
N SER A 164 22.81 4.46 5.60
CA SER A 164 24.22 4.77 5.40
C SER A 164 24.42 5.92 4.42
N LEU A 165 25.19 6.93 4.81
CA LEU A 165 25.60 8.05 3.95
C LEU A 165 26.57 7.60 2.87
N GLU A 166 27.47 6.65 3.19
CA GLU A 166 28.44 6.08 2.25
C GLU A 166 27.73 5.30 1.15
N PHE A 167 26.68 4.56 1.49
CA PHE A 167 25.88 3.86 0.49
C PHE A 167 25.10 4.82 -0.39
N ALA A 168 24.58 5.92 0.17
CA ALA A 168 23.93 6.98 -0.61
C ALA A 168 24.91 7.61 -1.62
N GLU A 169 26.13 7.96 -1.21
CA GLU A 169 27.19 8.48 -2.07
C GLU A 169 27.57 7.49 -3.17
N ALA A 170 27.72 6.21 -2.83
CA ALA A 170 28.01 5.16 -3.80
C ALA A 170 26.90 5.02 -4.85
N LEU A 171 25.60 5.08 -4.45
CA LEU A 171 24.47 5.08 -5.37
C LEU A 171 24.52 6.27 -6.33
N ILE A 172 24.75 7.48 -5.81
CA ILE A 172 24.86 8.71 -6.62
C ILE A 172 26.03 8.61 -7.61
N GLN A 173 27.22 8.23 -7.12
CA GLN A 173 28.42 8.12 -7.95
C GLN A 173 28.25 7.12 -9.10
N VAL A 174 27.72 5.95 -8.78
CA VAL A 174 27.55 4.87 -9.78
C VAL A 174 26.48 5.17 -10.82
N THR A 175 25.43 5.88 -10.41
CA THR A 175 24.33 6.25 -11.31
C THR A 175 24.63 7.53 -12.08
N GLY A 176 25.54 8.37 -11.61
CA GLY A 176 25.79 9.70 -12.12
C GLY A 176 24.54 10.60 -11.99
N ALA A 177 23.73 10.37 -10.95
CA ALA A 177 22.48 11.09 -10.77
C ALA A 177 22.71 12.57 -10.41
N ASP A 178 21.91 13.45 -11.03
CA ASP A 178 21.88 14.90 -10.78
C ASP A 178 20.70 15.31 -9.88
N LEU A 179 19.68 14.46 -9.78
CA LEU A 179 18.44 14.73 -9.07
C LEU A 179 17.89 13.43 -8.50
N PHE A 180 17.44 13.47 -7.24
CA PHE A 180 16.68 12.41 -6.62
C PHE A 180 15.19 12.73 -6.63
N VAL A 181 14.36 11.77 -7.00
CA VAL A 181 12.89 11.87 -6.96
C VAL A 181 12.34 10.80 -6.02
N GLN A 182 11.74 11.22 -4.91
CA GLN A 182 11.03 10.34 -3.99
C GLN A 182 9.60 10.15 -4.46
N ASP A 183 9.26 8.96 -4.93
CA ASP A 183 7.91 8.60 -5.40
C ASP A 183 7.34 7.36 -4.70
N GLY A 184 8.13 6.74 -3.82
CA GLY A 184 7.76 5.54 -3.09
C GLY A 184 7.03 5.84 -1.78
N PHE A 185 5.75 6.25 -1.81
CA PHE A 185 4.99 6.58 -0.60
C PHE A 185 5.03 5.47 0.45
N GLY A 186 4.93 4.19 0.06
CA GLY A 186 4.92 3.07 1.01
C GLY A 186 6.18 2.89 1.87
N VAL A 187 7.25 3.64 1.60
CA VAL A 187 8.54 3.53 2.34
C VAL A 187 8.93 4.78 3.11
N VAL A 188 8.29 5.93 2.89
CA VAL A 188 8.69 7.21 3.52
C VAL A 188 8.46 7.29 5.03
N HIS A 189 7.80 6.29 5.62
CA HIS A 189 7.64 6.16 7.07
C HIS A 189 8.90 5.60 7.77
N ARG A 190 9.98 5.35 7.02
CA ARG A 190 11.24 4.79 7.53
C ARG A 190 12.42 5.62 7.08
N SER A 191 13.38 5.84 7.98
CA SER A 191 14.68 6.43 7.65
C SER A 191 15.61 5.32 7.13
N HIS A 192 15.64 5.13 5.82
CA HIS A 192 16.55 4.24 5.11
C HIS A 192 17.44 5.06 4.17
N THR A 193 18.51 4.46 3.65
CA THR A 193 19.41 5.16 2.72
C THR A 193 18.64 5.78 1.54
N SER A 194 17.74 5.03 0.92
CA SER A 194 16.96 5.48 -0.24
C SER A 194 15.75 6.36 0.10
N THR A 195 15.57 6.74 1.35
CA THR A 195 14.47 7.64 1.77
C THR A 195 14.94 8.84 2.59
N ASP A 196 16.13 8.75 3.23
CA ASP A 196 16.68 9.77 4.13
C ASP A 196 18.10 10.16 3.73
N ALA A 197 19.11 9.27 3.88
CA ALA A 197 20.52 9.60 3.68
C ALA A 197 20.79 10.19 2.29
N ILE A 198 20.13 9.70 1.26
CA ILE A 198 20.31 10.14 -0.12
C ILE A 198 19.88 11.60 -0.33
N VAL A 199 18.82 12.04 0.36
CA VAL A 199 18.31 13.42 0.28
C VAL A 199 19.32 14.43 0.80
N LYS A 200 20.20 14.01 1.73
CA LYS A 200 21.27 14.84 2.30
C LYS A 200 22.45 15.05 1.34
N LYS A 201 22.52 14.27 0.24
CA LYS A 201 23.69 14.21 -0.64
C LYS A 201 23.42 14.73 -2.06
N ILE A 202 22.17 14.90 -2.46
CA ILE A 202 21.79 15.30 -3.82
C ILE A 202 20.51 16.15 -3.79
N PRO A 203 20.32 17.13 -4.70
CA PRO A 203 19.05 17.82 -4.88
C PRO A 203 17.89 16.82 -4.99
N SER A 204 16.80 17.06 -4.24
CA SER A 204 15.75 16.08 -4.07
C SER A 204 14.37 16.70 -4.13
N VAL A 205 13.40 16.02 -4.74
CA VAL A 205 11.99 16.45 -4.85
C VAL A 205 11.05 15.27 -4.76
N ALA A 206 9.76 15.55 -4.57
CA ALA A 206 8.70 14.55 -4.61
C ALA A 206 8.26 14.24 -6.04
N GLY A 207 7.91 12.98 -6.30
CA GLY A 207 7.18 12.56 -7.48
C GLY A 207 5.66 12.72 -7.32
N PHE A 208 4.90 12.46 -8.37
CA PHE A 208 3.46 12.66 -8.40
C PHE A 208 2.68 11.66 -7.54
N LEU A 209 3.16 10.42 -7.41
CA LEU A 209 2.51 9.44 -6.54
C LEU A 209 2.60 9.88 -5.08
N LEU A 210 3.80 10.28 -4.64
CA LEU A 210 4.00 10.78 -3.28
C LEU A 210 3.14 12.02 -3.01
N GLU A 211 3.12 12.99 -3.92
CA GLU A 211 2.29 14.19 -3.82
C GLU A 211 0.80 13.85 -3.73
N LYS A 212 0.29 12.98 -4.61
CA LYS A 212 -1.11 12.56 -4.67
C LYS A 212 -1.55 11.87 -3.38
N GLU A 213 -0.78 10.91 -2.91
CA GLU A 213 -1.08 10.14 -1.70
C GLU A 213 -1.16 11.07 -0.48
N VAL A 214 -0.10 11.84 -0.24
CA VAL A 214 -0.02 12.75 0.91
C VAL A 214 -1.08 13.85 0.84
N SER A 215 -1.24 14.50 -0.31
CA SER A 215 -2.20 15.59 -0.44
C SER A 215 -3.65 15.13 -0.27
N THR A 216 -4.00 13.95 -0.80
CA THR A 216 -5.36 13.40 -0.69
C THR A 216 -5.68 13.01 0.74
N ILE A 217 -4.75 12.32 1.44
CA ILE A 217 -4.93 11.93 2.84
C ILE A 217 -5.03 13.17 3.73
N LEU A 218 -4.10 14.12 3.62
CA LEU A 218 -4.11 15.33 4.44
C LEU A 218 -5.34 16.20 4.20
N LYS A 219 -5.79 16.32 2.93
CA LYS A 219 -7.02 17.05 2.60
C LYS A 219 -8.25 16.43 3.26
N ALA A 220 -8.36 15.10 3.22
CA ALA A 220 -9.47 14.38 3.83
C ALA A 220 -9.49 14.48 5.37
N LEU A 221 -8.30 14.60 6.01
CA LEU A 221 -8.20 14.63 7.47
C LEU A 221 -8.27 16.05 8.07
N LYS A 222 -7.69 17.04 7.39
CA LYS A 222 -7.61 18.41 7.93
C LYS A 222 -8.96 19.12 7.95
N ASN A 223 -9.75 18.95 6.89
CA ASN A 223 -11.07 19.55 6.73
C ASN A 223 -11.99 18.50 6.07
N PRO A 224 -12.40 17.45 6.77
CA PRO A 224 -13.28 16.43 6.21
C PRO A 224 -14.61 17.05 5.81
N ARG A 225 -15.08 16.68 4.62
CA ARG A 225 -16.44 17.02 4.20
C ARG A 225 -17.41 16.09 4.92
N GLU A 226 -18.38 16.65 5.59
CA GLU A 226 -19.38 15.87 6.34
C GLU A 226 -20.56 15.42 5.48
N PRO A 227 -21.15 14.24 5.76
CA PRO A 227 -20.76 13.27 6.79
C PRO A 227 -19.42 12.55 6.48
N PHE A 228 -18.58 12.44 7.53
CA PHE A 228 -17.37 11.63 7.47
C PHE A 228 -17.63 10.25 8.09
N VAL A 229 -17.40 9.20 7.32
CA VAL A 229 -17.55 7.80 7.74
C VAL A 229 -16.18 7.10 7.71
N SER A 230 -15.78 6.51 8.83
CA SER A 230 -14.60 5.63 8.92
C SER A 230 -15.01 4.18 9.07
N ILE A 231 -14.33 3.30 8.34
CA ILE A 231 -14.56 1.84 8.36
C ILE A 231 -13.25 1.17 8.78
N MET A 232 -13.27 0.52 9.95
CA MET A 232 -12.13 -0.16 10.52
C MET A 232 -12.40 -1.65 10.58
N GLY A 233 -11.58 -2.43 9.87
CA GLY A 233 -11.61 -3.88 9.86
C GLY A 233 -10.23 -4.48 10.06
N GLY A 234 -10.11 -5.78 9.76
CA GLY A 234 -8.87 -6.51 9.88
C GLY A 234 -8.79 -7.41 11.11
N ALA A 235 -7.56 -7.87 11.43
CA ALA A 235 -7.37 -8.98 12.35
C ALA A 235 -7.09 -8.58 13.80
N LYS A 236 -6.42 -7.43 14.03
CA LYS A 236 -5.97 -7.01 15.37
C LYS A 236 -6.33 -5.58 15.65
N ILE A 237 -6.86 -5.33 16.84
CA ILE A 237 -7.21 -3.98 17.31
C ILE A 237 -5.95 -3.18 17.63
N SER A 238 -4.91 -3.84 18.18
CA SER A 238 -3.63 -3.21 18.52
C SER A 238 -2.95 -2.54 17.32
N ASP A 239 -3.06 -3.14 16.13
CA ASP A 239 -2.49 -2.58 14.88
C ASP A 239 -3.25 -1.33 14.38
N LYS A 240 -4.49 -1.12 14.85
CA LYS A 240 -5.39 -0.06 14.39
C LYS A 240 -5.72 0.97 15.47
N LEU A 241 -5.28 0.74 16.70
CA LEU A 241 -5.64 1.57 17.84
C LEU A 241 -5.41 3.07 17.59
N PRO A 242 -4.25 3.54 17.06
CA PRO A 242 -4.05 4.97 16.81
C PRO A 242 -5.04 5.56 15.80
N LEU A 243 -5.47 4.77 14.80
CA LEU A 243 -6.49 5.19 13.83
C LEU A 243 -7.88 5.25 14.45
N ILE A 244 -8.24 4.22 15.22
CA ILE A 244 -9.55 4.14 15.90
C ILE A 244 -9.72 5.34 16.82
N GLU A 245 -8.71 5.63 17.66
CA GLU A 245 -8.72 6.77 18.57
C GLU A 245 -8.85 8.10 17.85
N LYS A 246 -8.09 8.29 16.76
CA LYS A 246 -8.18 9.52 15.97
C LYS A 246 -9.52 9.65 15.26
N PHE A 247 -10.03 8.58 14.68
CA PHE A 247 -11.24 8.65 13.86
C PHE A 247 -12.53 8.67 14.68
N ILE A 248 -12.55 8.17 15.92
CA ILE A 248 -13.65 8.43 16.84
C ILE A 248 -13.90 9.94 16.94
N ASN A 249 -12.84 10.74 17.08
CA ASN A 249 -12.97 12.19 17.23
C ASN A 249 -13.38 12.91 15.93
N LEU A 250 -12.93 12.40 14.78
CA LEU A 250 -13.12 13.07 13.49
C LEU A 250 -14.40 12.63 12.75
N SER A 251 -14.79 11.36 12.89
CA SER A 251 -15.90 10.80 12.11
C SER A 251 -17.27 11.21 12.67
N ASN A 252 -18.24 11.35 11.77
CA ASN A 252 -19.65 11.39 12.13
C ASN A 252 -20.19 9.99 12.40
N LYS A 253 -19.61 8.96 11.73
CA LYS A 253 -19.89 7.54 11.97
C LYS A 253 -18.64 6.71 11.89
N MET A 254 -18.51 5.74 12.78
CA MET A 254 -17.45 4.74 12.77
C MET A 254 -18.05 3.34 12.68
N ILE A 255 -17.53 2.55 11.76
CA ILE A 255 -17.94 1.16 11.51
C ILE A 255 -16.78 0.25 11.86
N ILE A 256 -17.03 -0.76 12.68
CA ILE A 256 -16.07 -1.78 13.10
C ILE A 256 -16.48 -3.13 12.50
N GLY A 257 -15.56 -3.77 11.79
CA GLY A 257 -15.76 -5.09 11.16
C GLY A 257 -14.57 -6.02 11.34
N GLY A 258 -14.60 -7.16 10.65
CA GLY A 258 -13.53 -8.15 10.69
C GLY A 258 -13.34 -8.78 12.09
N ALA A 259 -12.16 -9.35 12.35
CA ALA A 259 -11.87 -9.95 13.65
C ALA A 259 -11.73 -8.91 14.79
N ILE A 260 -11.51 -7.64 14.45
CA ILE A 260 -11.61 -6.54 15.43
C ILE A 260 -13.02 -6.52 16.03
N ALA A 261 -14.06 -6.61 15.21
CA ALA A 261 -15.44 -6.67 15.72
C ALA A 261 -15.67 -7.88 16.63
N ASN A 262 -15.10 -9.04 16.30
CA ASN A 262 -15.19 -10.23 17.16
C ASN A 262 -14.60 -9.99 18.56
N THR A 263 -13.51 -9.19 18.64
CA THR A 263 -12.88 -8.83 19.91
C THR A 263 -13.81 -7.93 20.74
N PHE A 264 -14.50 -6.95 20.11
CA PHE A 264 -15.54 -6.15 20.78
C PHE A 264 -16.73 -7.01 21.25
N LEU A 265 -17.18 -7.95 20.41
CA LEU A 265 -18.30 -8.86 20.78
C LEU A 265 -17.93 -9.76 21.95
N HIS A 266 -16.68 -10.25 21.99
CA HIS A 266 -16.19 -11.05 23.12
C HIS A 266 -16.15 -10.23 24.42
N TRP A 267 -15.62 -9.01 24.37
CA TRP A 267 -15.62 -8.09 25.51
C TRP A 267 -17.03 -7.79 26.02
N ALA A 268 -18.02 -7.72 25.13
CA ALA A 268 -19.42 -7.50 25.44
C ALA A 268 -20.17 -8.81 25.83
N ASP A 269 -19.45 -9.88 26.21
CA ASP A 269 -19.97 -11.20 26.67
C ASP A 269 -20.78 -11.97 25.61
N PHE A 270 -20.70 -11.63 24.34
CA PHE A 270 -21.29 -12.45 23.29
C PHE A 270 -20.47 -13.72 23.04
N LYS A 271 -21.16 -14.82 22.73
CA LYS A 271 -20.50 -16.04 22.26
C LYS A 271 -19.89 -15.79 20.88
N ILE A 272 -18.63 -16.14 20.72
CA ILE A 272 -17.89 -15.98 19.47
C ILE A 272 -17.46 -17.32 18.84
N GLY A 273 -17.80 -18.44 19.46
CA GLY A 273 -17.41 -19.79 19.02
C GLY A 273 -15.88 -19.96 18.97
N LYS A 274 -15.37 -20.38 17.82
CA LYS A 274 -13.93 -20.53 17.52
C LYS A 274 -13.35 -19.35 16.73
N SER A 275 -14.04 -18.23 16.73
CA SER A 275 -13.66 -17.06 15.94
C SER A 275 -12.34 -16.46 16.42
N LYS A 276 -11.60 -15.85 15.48
CA LYS A 276 -10.38 -15.12 15.80
C LYS A 276 -10.69 -13.87 16.60
N ILE A 277 -9.97 -13.69 17.71
CA ILE A 277 -9.96 -12.47 18.53
C ILE A 277 -8.53 -12.13 18.92
N GLU A 278 -8.34 -10.96 19.49
CA GLU A 278 -7.11 -10.53 20.15
C GLU A 278 -7.35 -10.50 21.66
N PHE A 279 -6.67 -11.37 22.40
CA PHE A 279 -6.81 -11.48 23.85
C PHE A 279 -6.10 -10.33 24.58
N GLY A 280 -6.58 -10.00 25.80
CA GLY A 280 -5.95 -9.00 26.65
C GLY A 280 -6.14 -7.56 26.19
N GLN A 281 -7.22 -7.29 25.46
CA GLN A 281 -7.56 -5.95 24.95
C GLN A 281 -8.73 -5.30 25.72
N ASP A 282 -9.12 -5.84 26.86
CA ASP A 282 -10.32 -5.40 27.59
C ASP A 282 -10.23 -3.91 27.98
N GLU A 283 -9.14 -3.47 28.58
CA GLU A 283 -8.91 -2.06 28.95
C GLU A 283 -8.88 -1.12 27.71
N VAL A 284 -8.30 -1.61 26.61
CA VAL A 284 -8.24 -0.87 25.34
C VAL A 284 -9.64 -0.67 24.78
N ILE A 285 -10.46 -1.74 24.78
CA ILE A 285 -11.84 -1.68 24.27
C ILE A 285 -12.70 -0.78 25.17
N GLU A 286 -12.57 -0.90 26.50
CA GLU A 286 -13.28 -0.04 27.44
C GLU A 286 -12.98 1.43 27.16
N GLY A 287 -11.73 1.81 27.03
CA GLY A 287 -11.32 3.17 26.67
C GLY A 287 -11.86 3.65 25.32
N ILE A 288 -11.95 2.78 24.31
CA ILE A 288 -12.56 3.08 23.01
C ILE A 288 -14.06 3.32 23.17
N ILE A 289 -14.77 2.47 23.90
CA ILE A 289 -16.22 2.55 24.11
C ILE A 289 -16.57 3.81 24.89
N GLU A 290 -15.80 4.15 25.95
CA GLU A 290 -15.99 5.41 26.69
C GLU A 290 -15.88 6.63 25.79
N ARG A 291 -14.82 6.71 24.98
CA ARG A 291 -14.63 7.82 24.02
C ARG A 291 -15.75 7.87 22.99
N ALA A 292 -16.18 6.73 22.48
CA ALA A 292 -17.29 6.65 21.54
C ALA A 292 -18.61 7.12 22.18
N HIS A 293 -18.88 6.76 23.44
CA HIS A 293 -20.03 7.29 24.17
C HIS A 293 -19.96 8.80 24.38
N GLN A 294 -18.77 9.34 24.72
CA GLN A 294 -18.56 10.78 24.87
C GLN A 294 -18.79 11.51 23.55
N LYS A 295 -18.30 10.93 22.42
CA LYS A 295 -18.39 11.56 21.09
C LYS A 295 -19.80 11.48 20.52
N PHE A 296 -20.42 10.32 20.52
CA PHE A 296 -21.69 10.06 19.83
C PHE A 296 -22.93 10.23 20.72
N GLY A 297 -22.73 10.21 22.05
CA GLY A 297 -23.81 10.46 23.02
C GLY A 297 -25.04 9.58 22.80
N LYS A 298 -26.21 10.19 22.64
CA LYS A 298 -27.49 9.48 22.42
C LYS A 298 -27.48 8.62 21.13
N ASN A 299 -26.65 8.94 20.18
CA ASN A 299 -26.55 8.25 18.89
C ASN A 299 -25.50 7.13 18.88
N PHE A 300 -24.88 6.80 20.04
CA PHE A 300 -23.80 5.82 20.11
C PHE A 300 -24.08 4.56 19.27
N GLY A 301 -25.18 3.86 19.49
CA GLY A 301 -25.49 2.65 18.74
C GLY A 301 -25.81 2.85 17.24
N ALA A 302 -26.08 4.08 16.79
CA ALA A 302 -26.34 4.42 15.41
C ALA A 302 -25.08 4.92 14.67
N ASP A 303 -24.14 5.51 15.42
CA ASP A 303 -22.97 6.19 14.85
C ASP A 303 -21.64 5.45 15.16
N PHE A 304 -21.56 4.68 16.24
CA PHE A 304 -20.53 3.66 16.47
C PHE A 304 -21.12 2.28 16.14
N ILE A 305 -20.90 1.80 14.92
CA ILE A 305 -21.60 0.67 14.33
C ILE A 305 -20.81 -0.60 14.55
N LEU A 306 -21.27 -1.43 15.48
CA LEU A 306 -20.84 -2.82 15.67
C LEU A 306 -21.84 -3.78 14.99
N PRO A 307 -21.41 -4.98 14.58
CA PRO A 307 -22.32 -5.98 14.02
C PRO A 307 -23.37 -6.44 15.02
N THR A 308 -24.58 -6.69 14.54
CA THR A 308 -25.73 -7.22 15.30
C THR A 308 -26.12 -8.61 14.82
N ASP A 309 -25.62 -9.00 13.65
CA ASP A 309 -25.67 -10.34 13.09
C ASP A 309 -24.39 -10.60 12.31
N VAL A 310 -24.08 -11.87 12.08
CA VAL A 310 -22.81 -12.33 11.53
C VAL A 310 -22.98 -13.45 10.53
N GLY A 311 -22.09 -13.52 9.56
CA GLY A 311 -21.89 -14.67 8.67
C GLY A 311 -20.92 -15.66 9.30
N VAL A 312 -21.41 -16.85 9.67
CA VAL A 312 -20.59 -17.87 10.28
C VAL A 312 -20.32 -19.05 9.35
N GLY A 313 -19.16 -19.67 9.51
CA GLY A 313 -18.81 -20.97 8.93
C GLY A 313 -18.60 -22.02 10.04
N THR A 314 -18.64 -23.30 9.66
CA THR A 314 -18.34 -24.40 10.58
C THR A 314 -16.85 -24.73 10.66
N GLU A 315 -16.06 -24.18 9.75
CA GLU A 315 -14.60 -24.29 9.67
C GLU A 315 -13.98 -23.01 9.10
N PHE A 316 -12.70 -22.77 9.40
CA PHE A 316 -11.95 -21.66 8.78
C PHE A 316 -11.41 -22.11 7.42
N SER A 317 -12.27 -22.10 6.42
CA SER A 317 -11.98 -22.61 5.07
C SER A 317 -12.80 -21.87 4.02
N SER A 318 -12.24 -21.69 2.82
CA SER A 318 -12.95 -21.18 1.65
C SER A 318 -14.13 -22.04 1.21
N ASN A 319 -14.10 -23.34 1.58
CA ASN A 319 -15.16 -24.31 1.26
C ASN A 319 -16.31 -24.29 2.28
N SER A 320 -16.18 -23.55 3.39
CA SER A 320 -17.21 -23.47 4.41
C SER A 320 -18.44 -22.76 3.88
N ASN A 321 -19.64 -23.32 4.15
CA ASN A 321 -20.90 -22.66 3.82
C ASN A 321 -21.16 -21.51 4.79
N ARG A 322 -21.53 -20.34 4.25
CA ARG A 322 -21.90 -19.17 5.03
C ARG A 322 -23.34 -19.29 5.54
N ILE A 323 -23.51 -19.17 6.84
CA ILE A 323 -24.81 -19.17 7.51
C ILE A 323 -24.95 -17.82 8.24
N ASN A 324 -26.06 -17.12 7.98
CA ASN A 324 -26.34 -15.87 8.70
C ASN A 324 -26.94 -16.18 10.07
N LYS A 325 -26.39 -15.60 11.14
CA LYS A 325 -26.86 -15.79 12.53
C LYS A 325 -26.92 -14.48 13.30
N ASN A 326 -27.95 -14.34 14.14
CA ASN A 326 -27.95 -13.33 15.19
C ASN A 326 -26.86 -13.68 16.24
N LEU A 327 -26.37 -12.69 16.96
CA LEU A 327 -25.29 -12.86 17.94
C LEU A 327 -25.62 -13.93 19.02
N ASN A 328 -26.88 -14.00 19.46
CA ASN A 328 -27.33 -15.01 20.43
C ASN A 328 -27.41 -16.45 19.88
N GLY A 329 -27.37 -16.60 18.55
CA GLY A 329 -27.44 -17.88 17.84
C GLY A 329 -26.07 -18.50 17.53
N ILE A 330 -24.96 -17.87 17.96
CA ILE A 330 -23.61 -18.37 17.71
C ILE A 330 -23.32 -19.58 18.60
N ASN A 331 -22.88 -20.67 17.97
CA ASN A 331 -22.55 -21.92 18.66
C ASN A 331 -21.04 -22.02 18.95
N LYS A 332 -20.67 -22.93 19.87
CA LYS A 332 -19.27 -23.16 20.28
C LYS A 332 -18.31 -23.55 19.11
N ASN A 333 -18.86 -24.12 18.04
CA ASN A 333 -18.08 -24.59 16.89
C ASN A 333 -18.10 -23.62 15.69
N ASP A 334 -18.86 -22.52 15.77
CA ASP A 334 -18.94 -21.54 14.70
C ASP A 334 -17.67 -20.68 14.63
N TYR A 335 -17.33 -20.26 13.41
CA TYR A 335 -16.33 -19.22 13.13
C TYR A 335 -17.08 -18.03 12.55
N ILE A 336 -17.01 -16.87 13.18
CA ILE A 336 -17.47 -15.60 12.60
C ILE A 336 -16.46 -15.20 11.55
N LEU A 337 -16.87 -15.22 10.27
CA LEU A 337 -15.99 -14.96 9.13
C LEU A 337 -16.43 -13.75 8.32
N ASP A 338 -17.67 -13.26 8.51
CA ASP A 338 -18.20 -12.08 7.82
C ASP A 338 -19.26 -11.38 8.68
N LEU A 339 -19.70 -10.20 8.27
CA LEU A 339 -20.88 -9.54 8.82
C LEU A 339 -22.15 -10.26 8.36
N GLY A 340 -23.21 -10.18 9.14
CA GLY A 340 -24.54 -10.66 8.73
C GLY A 340 -25.24 -9.70 7.78
N ASP A 341 -26.32 -10.14 7.15
CA ASP A 341 -27.01 -9.41 6.11
C ASP A 341 -27.65 -8.11 6.60
N TYR A 342 -28.12 -8.09 7.86
CA TYR A 342 -28.66 -6.89 8.47
C TYR A 342 -27.53 -5.90 8.81
N SER A 343 -26.42 -6.38 9.35
CA SER A 343 -25.23 -5.57 9.61
C SER A 343 -24.66 -4.96 8.34
N ILE A 344 -24.62 -5.70 7.23
CA ILE A 344 -24.22 -5.20 5.91
C ILE A 344 -25.17 -4.07 5.47
N SER A 345 -26.49 -4.25 5.61
CA SER A 345 -27.46 -3.22 5.25
C SER A 345 -27.32 -1.95 6.10
N ARG A 346 -27.05 -2.08 7.42
CA ARG A 346 -26.77 -0.92 8.29
C ARG A 346 -25.52 -0.15 7.86
N LEU A 347 -24.46 -0.89 7.56
CA LEU A 347 -23.17 -0.35 7.12
C LEU A 347 -23.34 0.41 5.79
N THR A 348 -23.95 -0.19 4.78
CA THR A 348 -24.12 0.44 3.46
C THR A 348 -24.93 1.73 3.56
N ARG A 349 -26.04 1.73 4.30
CA ARG A 349 -26.82 2.96 4.57
C ARG A 349 -25.99 4.07 5.25
N ALA A 350 -25.10 3.71 6.17
CA ALA A 350 -24.25 4.68 6.82
C ALA A 350 -23.25 5.35 5.85
N VAL A 351 -22.82 4.63 4.81
CA VAL A 351 -21.85 5.11 3.81
C VAL A 351 -22.50 5.86 2.66
N GLU A 352 -23.74 5.53 2.26
CA GLU A 352 -24.44 6.10 1.08
C GLU A 352 -24.43 7.64 1.03
N SER A 353 -24.60 8.30 2.17
CA SER A 353 -24.65 9.76 2.26
C SER A 353 -23.30 10.41 2.58
N ALA A 354 -22.25 9.62 2.79
CA ALA A 354 -20.95 10.11 3.18
C ALA A 354 -20.33 11.05 2.12
N LYS A 355 -19.59 12.06 2.59
CA LYS A 355 -18.82 12.98 1.75
C LYS A 355 -17.32 12.79 1.92
N THR A 356 -16.90 12.17 3.04
CA THR A 356 -15.54 11.68 3.27
C THR A 356 -15.64 10.25 3.78
N ILE A 357 -14.87 9.35 3.19
CA ILE A 357 -14.86 7.93 3.56
C ILE A 357 -13.41 7.49 3.70
N ILE A 358 -13.07 6.86 4.82
CA ILE A 358 -11.79 6.18 4.99
C ILE A 358 -12.06 4.73 5.38
N TRP A 359 -11.55 3.81 4.57
CA TRP A 359 -11.68 2.37 4.78
C TRP A 359 -10.31 1.73 4.99
N ASN A 360 -10.10 1.09 6.15
CA ASN A 360 -8.85 0.43 6.49
C ASN A 360 -9.10 -0.91 7.18
N GLY A 361 -8.82 -2.00 6.47
CA GLY A 361 -9.06 -3.38 6.88
C GLY A 361 -10.38 -3.93 6.33
N THR A 362 -10.34 -5.15 5.76
CA THR A 362 -11.53 -5.85 5.29
C THR A 362 -12.47 -6.14 6.45
N VAL A 363 -13.77 -6.13 6.20
CA VAL A 363 -14.81 -6.29 7.24
C VAL A 363 -15.30 -7.73 7.39
N GLY A 364 -14.73 -8.64 6.59
CA GLY A 364 -14.89 -10.10 6.63
C GLY A 364 -13.59 -10.76 6.19
N VAL A 365 -13.55 -12.10 6.14
CA VAL A 365 -12.43 -12.89 5.59
C VAL A 365 -12.57 -12.88 4.07
N SER A 366 -12.13 -11.78 3.47
CA SER A 366 -12.33 -11.48 2.04
C SER A 366 -11.56 -12.41 1.09
N GLU A 367 -10.62 -13.19 1.60
CA GLU A 367 -9.93 -14.25 0.88
C GLU A 367 -10.81 -15.46 0.60
N PHE A 368 -11.90 -15.61 1.36
CA PHE A 368 -12.90 -16.65 1.18
C PHE A 368 -14.13 -16.07 0.48
N GLU A 369 -14.40 -16.47 -0.75
CA GLU A 369 -15.48 -15.91 -1.59
C GLU A 369 -16.84 -15.88 -0.86
N ASN A 370 -17.19 -16.96 -0.13
CA ASN A 370 -18.44 -17.04 0.64
C ASN A 370 -18.50 -16.02 1.80
N PHE A 371 -17.38 -15.45 2.22
CA PHE A 371 -17.26 -14.53 3.36
C PHE A 371 -16.70 -13.14 2.98
N ALA A 372 -16.69 -12.84 1.67
CA ALA A 372 -16.31 -11.53 1.12
C ALA A 372 -17.50 -10.57 1.00
N LYS A 373 -18.73 -11.03 1.24
CA LYS A 373 -19.99 -10.32 0.95
C LYS A 373 -20.04 -8.92 1.57
N ALA A 374 -19.63 -8.76 2.82
CA ALA A 374 -19.62 -7.46 3.47
C ALA A 374 -18.57 -6.52 2.84
N SER A 375 -17.37 -7.02 2.55
CA SER A 375 -16.31 -6.22 1.91
C SER A 375 -16.67 -5.83 0.48
N GLU A 376 -17.37 -6.69 -0.27
CA GLU A 376 -17.90 -6.37 -1.60
C GLU A 376 -18.99 -5.28 -1.54
N ALA A 377 -19.91 -5.38 -0.57
CA ALA A 377 -20.94 -4.36 -0.36
C ALA A 377 -20.32 -3.00 0.01
N VAL A 378 -19.25 -3.01 0.85
CA VAL A 378 -18.48 -1.81 1.21
C VAL A 378 -17.84 -1.20 -0.05
N ALA A 379 -17.15 -2.01 -0.87
CA ALA A 379 -16.52 -1.53 -2.09
C ALA A 379 -17.55 -0.90 -3.05
N ALA A 380 -18.69 -1.55 -3.23
CA ALA A 380 -19.76 -1.06 -4.09
C ALA A 380 -20.35 0.28 -3.62
N VAL A 381 -20.68 0.40 -2.32
CA VAL A 381 -21.28 1.63 -1.79
C VAL A 381 -20.28 2.78 -1.75
N ILE A 382 -19.00 2.51 -1.45
CA ILE A 382 -17.94 3.53 -1.51
C ILE A 382 -17.76 4.03 -2.94
N SER A 383 -17.69 3.11 -3.91
CA SER A 383 -17.59 3.47 -5.33
C SER A 383 -18.77 4.37 -5.76
N GLN A 384 -20.00 4.00 -5.40
CA GLN A 384 -21.17 4.82 -5.73
C GLN A 384 -21.13 6.20 -5.04
N ALA A 385 -20.72 6.26 -3.76
CA ALA A 385 -20.57 7.53 -3.05
C ALA A 385 -19.47 8.42 -3.70
N THR A 386 -18.38 7.79 -4.19
CA THR A 386 -17.29 8.50 -4.89
C THR A 386 -17.79 9.10 -6.20
N LYS A 387 -18.53 8.36 -7.01
CA LYS A 387 -19.22 8.87 -8.23
C LYS A 387 -20.13 10.06 -7.92
N ASN A 388 -20.74 10.06 -6.74
CA ASN A 388 -21.59 11.16 -6.25
C ASN A 388 -20.75 12.29 -5.59
N GLY A 389 -19.43 12.31 -5.78
CA GLY A 389 -18.52 13.36 -5.36
C GLY A 389 -17.99 13.23 -3.93
N ALA A 390 -18.10 12.07 -3.27
CA ALA A 390 -17.41 11.84 -2.01
C ALA A 390 -15.89 11.68 -2.22
N ILE A 391 -15.10 12.01 -1.20
CA ILE A 391 -13.68 11.67 -1.15
C ILE A 391 -13.54 10.33 -0.44
N SER A 392 -13.05 9.33 -1.16
CA SER A 392 -12.83 7.98 -0.62
C SER A 392 -11.34 7.62 -0.58
N ILE A 393 -10.89 7.12 0.56
CA ILE A 393 -9.52 6.65 0.77
C ILE A 393 -9.59 5.20 1.24
N VAL A 394 -8.96 4.32 0.49
CA VAL A 394 -8.76 2.91 0.85
C VAL A 394 -7.31 2.75 1.30
N GLY A 395 -7.11 2.28 2.53
CA GLY A 395 -5.79 2.05 3.12
C GLY A 395 -5.63 0.65 3.67
N GLY A 396 -4.36 0.23 3.82
CA GLY A 396 -4.01 -1.13 4.26
C GLY A 396 -3.78 -2.09 3.09
N GLY A 397 -2.76 -2.94 3.22
CA GLY A 397 -2.34 -3.83 2.11
C GLY A 397 -3.44 -4.78 1.65
N ASP A 398 -4.06 -5.49 2.60
CA ASP A 398 -5.11 -6.48 2.31
C ASP A 398 -6.36 -5.81 1.72
N THR A 399 -6.75 -4.64 2.27
CA THR A 399 -7.91 -3.88 1.77
C THR A 399 -7.67 -3.35 0.36
N SER A 400 -6.48 -2.78 0.11
CA SER A 400 -6.11 -2.29 -1.22
C SER A 400 -6.09 -3.44 -2.24
N SER A 401 -5.51 -4.58 -1.88
CA SER A 401 -5.50 -5.78 -2.74
C SER A 401 -6.92 -6.28 -3.05
N PHE A 402 -7.77 -6.34 -2.02
CA PHE A 402 -9.17 -6.73 -2.19
C PHE A 402 -9.91 -5.78 -3.13
N VAL A 403 -9.78 -4.47 -2.92
CA VAL A 403 -10.45 -3.45 -3.74
C VAL A 403 -9.96 -3.47 -5.18
N LEU A 404 -8.67 -3.68 -5.42
CA LEU A 404 -8.12 -3.80 -6.77
C LEU A 404 -8.69 -5.02 -7.50
N ASN A 405 -8.77 -6.18 -6.86
CA ASN A 405 -9.41 -7.37 -7.43
C ASN A 405 -10.91 -7.15 -7.67
N TRP A 406 -11.58 -6.40 -6.79
CA TRP A 406 -12.98 -6.03 -6.98
C TRP A 406 -13.17 -5.10 -8.19
N ILE A 407 -12.26 -4.13 -8.41
CA ILE A 407 -12.25 -3.25 -9.59
C ILE A 407 -12.09 -4.05 -10.87
N GLU A 408 -11.19 -5.02 -10.92
CA GLU A 408 -11.00 -5.89 -12.09
C GLU A 408 -12.28 -6.64 -12.48
N LYS A 409 -13.07 -7.04 -11.49
CA LYS A 409 -14.38 -7.68 -11.69
C LYS A 409 -15.51 -6.70 -12.03
N ASN A 410 -15.34 -5.41 -11.72
CA ASN A 410 -16.36 -4.37 -11.84
C ASN A 410 -15.84 -3.09 -12.51
N PRO A 411 -15.17 -3.16 -13.67
CA PRO A 411 -14.42 -2.02 -14.23
C PRO A 411 -15.31 -0.82 -14.58
N GLU A 412 -16.56 -1.02 -14.96
CA GLU A 412 -17.48 0.05 -15.39
C GLU A 412 -18.06 0.86 -14.22
N VAL A 413 -18.10 0.26 -13.04
CA VAL A 413 -18.73 0.88 -11.85
C VAL A 413 -17.74 1.33 -10.80
N ALA A 414 -16.49 0.91 -10.91
CA ALA A 414 -15.48 1.15 -9.88
C ALA A 414 -14.91 2.58 -9.95
N GLU A 415 -15.06 3.33 -8.86
CA GLU A 415 -14.44 4.64 -8.66
C GLU A 415 -14.01 4.84 -7.21
N PHE A 416 -12.76 5.24 -7.01
CA PHE A 416 -12.18 5.56 -5.70
C PHE A 416 -11.26 6.78 -5.85
N SER A 417 -11.31 7.72 -4.91
CA SER A 417 -10.42 8.89 -4.96
C SER A 417 -8.96 8.52 -4.74
N LEU A 418 -8.71 7.59 -3.82
CA LEU A 418 -7.39 7.06 -3.54
C LEU A 418 -7.47 5.61 -3.05
N ILE A 419 -6.77 4.72 -3.75
CA ILE A 419 -6.36 3.42 -3.21
C ILE A 419 -4.89 3.57 -2.87
N SER A 420 -4.57 3.55 -1.59
CA SER A 420 -3.21 3.82 -1.15
C SER A 420 -2.27 2.66 -1.46
N THR A 421 -1.11 2.99 -2.02
CA THR A 421 0.01 2.06 -2.17
C THR A 421 0.80 1.89 -0.88
N GLY A 422 0.55 2.77 0.11
CA GLY A 422 1.43 3.03 1.23
C GLY A 422 1.32 2.11 2.42
N GLY A 423 0.29 1.29 2.57
CA GLY A 423 0.15 0.40 3.74
C GLY A 423 0.48 1.07 5.07
N GLY A 424 1.67 0.78 5.62
CA GLY A 424 2.14 1.38 6.88
C GLY A 424 2.33 2.89 6.83
N ALA A 425 2.85 3.45 5.72
CA ALA A 425 3.01 4.91 5.60
C ALA A 425 1.67 5.65 5.61
N ALA A 426 0.64 5.07 4.99
CA ALA A 426 -0.70 5.62 5.04
C ALA A 426 -1.28 5.57 6.46
N LEU A 427 -1.04 4.48 7.20
CA LEU A 427 -1.44 4.36 8.60
C LEU A 427 -0.80 5.44 9.46
N GLU A 428 0.53 5.60 9.38
CA GLU A 428 1.28 6.62 10.12
C GLU A 428 0.78 8.04 9.81
N LEU A 429 0.64 8.37 8.52
CA LEU A 429 0.14 9.67 8.09
C LEU A 429 -1.29 9.92 8.57
N MET A 430 -2.17 8.93 8.43
CA MET A 430 -3.55 9.01 8.91
C MET A 430 -3.63 9.11 10.43
N SER A 431 -2.72 8.50 11.17
CA SER A 431 -2.62 8.63 12.63
C SER A 431 -2.06 10.00 13.07
N GLY A 432 -1.48 10.76 12.13
CA GLY A 432 -0.89 12.08 12.41
C GLY A 432 0.58 12.05 12.77
N ASN A 433 1.21 10.89 12.57
CA ASN A 433 2.65 10.72 12.78
C ASN A 433 3.44 11.32 11.62
N SER A 434 4.65 11.74 11.92
CA SER A 434 5.57 12.25 10.91
C SER A 434 6.12 11.12 10.03
N LEU A 435 6.43 11.47 8.77
CA LEU A 435 7.02 10.56 7.81
C LEU A 435 8.44 11.04 7.48
N PRO A 436 9.50 10.46 8.04
CA PRO A 436 10.86 10.99 7.91
C PRO A 436 11.30 11.17 6.45
N GLY A 437 10.99 10.23 5.56
CA GLY A 437 11.32 10.34 4.14
C GLY A 437 10.50 11.37 3.36
N LEU A 438 9.42 11.90 3.94
CA LEU A 438 8.68 13.05 3.42
C LEU A 438 9.22 14.36 4.03
N GLU A 439 9.42 14.39 5.35
CA GLU A 439 9.83 15.61 6.06
C GLU A 439 11.18 16.14 5.60
N ILE A 440 12.11 15.23 5.28
CA ILE A 440 13.45 15.59 4.83
C ILE A 440 13.47 16.25 3.45
N LEU A 441 12.42 16.09 2.63
CA LEU A 441 12.34 16.75 1.32
C LEU A 441 12.23 18.28 1.49
N PRO A 442 12.84 19.05 0.58
CA PRO A 442 12.79 20.51 0.64
C PRO A 442 11.36 21.05 0.47
N ASP A 443 11.05 22.08 1.23
CA ASP A 443 9.79 22.83 1.12
C ASP A 443 9.78 23.73 -0.12
N LYS A 444 8.58 24.09 -0.60
CA LYS A 444 8.37 25.08 -1.69
C LYS A 444 8.79 26.47 -1.29
#